data_e38c0ae85847e29be0311efe08ec77be
#
_entry.id   e38c0ae85847e29be0311efe08ec77be
#
_cell.length_a   1.000
_cell.length_b   1.000
_cell.length_c   1.000
_cell.angle_alpha   90.00
_cell.angle_beta   90.00
_cell.angle_gamma   90.00
#
_symmetry.space_group_name_H-M   'P 1'
#
loop_
_entity.id
_entity.type
_entity.pdbx_description
1 polymer ?
#
loop_
_entity_poly.entity_id
_entity_poly.type
_entity_poly.pdbx_seq_one_letter_code
_entity_poly.pdbx_strand_id
1 'polypeptide(L)'
;MSLPIFNFTKIESTNDFARSLITEHKIFKGIIIADEQTKGRGRYGNQWSSPKGNLYFTIFFPILRSNLKKIQFLVQLQIRNILKSYNIKNVSLKWPNDLYVNNKKVSGILQESIVFGKLFLIVGIGINVKSSPKIKKYPTT
;
A
#
# COMPACT_ATOMS: atom_id res chain seq x y z
N MET A 1 10.26 -2.03 -21.18
CA MET A 1 10.90 -2.64 -20.00
C MET A 1 9.83 -2.92 -18.94
N SER A 2 9.75 -4.15 -18.48
CA SER A 2 8.86 -4.52 -17.36
C SER A 2 9.40 -3.95 -16.05
N LEU A 3 8.51 -3.66 -15.09
CA LEU A 3 8.91 -3.32 -13.73
C LEU A 3 9.43 -4.58 -13.02
N PRO A 4 10.55 -4.54 -12.30
CA PRO A 4 10.98 -5.65 -11.46
C PRO A 4 9.94 -5.92 -10.35
N ILE A 5 9.66 -7.21 -10.13
CA ILE A 5 8.73 -7.66 -9.09
C ILE A 5 9.51 -8.52 -8.09
N PHE A 6 9.40 -8.18 -6.82
CA PHE A 6 10.02 -8.88 -5.70
C PHE A 6 8.92 -9.55 -4.87
N ASN A 7 8.94 -10.87 -4.80
CA ASN A 7 7.93 -11.66 -4.08
C ASN A 7 8.51 -12.25 -2.79
N PHE A 8 7.77 -12.10 -1.69
CA PHE A 8 8.13 -12.62 -0.38
C PHE A 8 6.98 -13.40 0.26
N THR A 9 7.28 -14.55 0.84
CA THR A 9 6.33 -15.25 1.72
C THR A 9 6.14 -14.46 3.01
N LYS A 10 7.24 -13.87 3.52
CA LYS A 10 7.25 -13.11 4.76
C LYS A 10 8.34 -12.03 4.72
N ILE A 11 8.01 -10.83 5.16
CA ILE A 11 8.94 -9.68 5.23
C ILE A 11 8.57 -8.80 6.43
N GLU A 12 9.47 -7.96 6.90
CA GLU A 12 9.14 -6.99 7.93
C GLU A 12 8.12 -5.94 7.43
N SER A 13 8.47 -5.25 6.34
CA SER A 13 7.62 -4.23 5.71
C SER A 13 7.99 -4.08 4.24
N THR A 14 7.00 -4.14 3.35
CA THR A 14 7.20 -3.92 1.91
C THR A 14 7.65 -2.48 1.61
N ASN A 15 7.19 -1.48 2.38
CA ASN A 15 7.64 -0.09 2.24
C ASN A 15 9.09 0.10 2.66
N ASP A 16 9.51 -0.52 3.77
CA ASP A 16 10.88 -0.40 4.25
C ASP A 16 11.86 -1.10 3.30
N PHE A 17 11.45 -2.23 2.72
CA PHE A 17 12.25 -2.90 1.69
C PHE A 17 12.36 -2.06 0.42
N ALA A 18 11.30 -1.38 -0.02
CA ALA A 18 11.36 -0.44 -1.14
C ALA A 18 12.39 0.69 -0.87
N ARG A 19 12.41 1.20 0.36
CA ARG A 19 13.40 2.21 0.77
C ARG A 19 14.82 1.69 0.64
N SER A 20 15.11 0.47 1.15
CA SER A 20 16.45 -0.13 1.04
C SER A 20 16.85 -0.40 -0.42
N LEU A 21 15.92 -0.81 -1.27
CA LEU A 21 16.19 -0.98 -2.71
C LEU A 21 16.66 0.33 -3.35
N ILE A 22 16.07 1.46 -2.99
CA ILE A 22 16.46 2.77 -3.51
C ILE A 22 17.82 3.20 -2.95
N THR A 23 18.00 3.15 -1.64
CA THR A 23 19.16 3.75 -0.95
C THR A 23 20.41 2.89 -0.99
N GLU A 24 20.26 1.58 -0.83
CA GLU A 24 21.37 0.62 -0.71
C GLU A 24 21.66 -0.10 -2.03
N HIS A 25 20.61 -0.57 -2.70
CA HIS A 25 20.76 -1.39 -3.91
C HIS A 25 20.68 -0.61 -5.22
N LYS A 26 20.38 0.71 -5.17
CA LYS A 26 20.28 1.60 -6.35
C LYS A 26 19.25 1.11 -7.39
N ILE A 27 18.21 0.43 -6.92
CA ILE A 27 17.05 0.04 -7.73
C ILE A 27 15.97 1.12 -7.55
N PHE A 28 15.60 1.79 -8.64
CA PHE A 28 14.86 3.04 -8.58
C PHE A 28 13.38 2.93 -8.95
N LYS A 29 12.90 1.73 -9.25
CA LYS A 29 11.48 1.47 -9.50
C LYS A 29 11.21 -0.03 -9.37
N GLY A 30 10.00 -0.38 -8.95
CA GLY A 30 9.62 -1.80 -8.84
C GLY A 30 8.34 -1.99 -8.05
N ILE A 31 7.99 -3.26 -7.90
CA ILE A 31 6.84 -3.72 -7.11
C ILE A 31 7.35 -4.76 -6.11
N ILE A 32 6.96 -4.64 -4.87
CA ILE A 32 7.20 -5.62 -3.81
C ILE A 32 5.86 -6.20 -3.39
N ILE A 33 5.76 -7.53 -3.33
CA ILE A 33 4.56 -8.25 -2.90
C ILE A 33 4.95 -9.18 -1.75
N ALA A 34 4.13 -9.24 -0.71
CA ALA A 34 4.35 -10.14 0.42
C ALA A 34 3.05 -10.83 0.84
N ASP A 35 3.16 -12.10 1.24
CA ASP A 35 2.03 -12.84 1.82
C ASP A 35 1.76 -12.41 3.26
N GLU A 36 2.82 -12.00 3.99
CA GLU A 36 2.78 -11.61 5.40
C GLU A 36 3.79 -10.50 5.69
N GLN A 37 3.42 -9.54 6.55
CA GLN A 37 4.34 -8.56 7.11
C GLN A 37 4.38 -8.67 8.63
N THR A 38 5.58 -8.66 9.22
CA THR A 38 5.77 -8.70 10.69
C THR A 38 5.76 -7.32 11.31
N LYS A 39 6.09 -6.29 10.53
CA LYS A 39 6.13 -4.87 10.96
C LYS A 39 5.41 -3.97 9.95
N GLY A 40 4.24 -4.41 9.48
CA GLY A 40 3.40 -3.60 8.59
C GLY A 40 3.06 -2.26 9.24
N ARG A 41 3.15 -1.18 8.46
CA ARG A 41 2.94 0.18 8.95
C ARG A 41 1.75 0.86 8.29
N GLY A 42 1.00 1.60 9.09
CA GLY A 42 0.04 2.57 8.66
C GLY A 42 0.55 4.00 8.86
N ARG A 43 -0.32 4.99 8.69
CA ARG A 43 0.00 6.40 8.93
C ARG A 43 0.15 6.71 10.42
N TYR A 44 0.95 7.74 10.73
CA TYR A 44 1.16 8.26 12.10
C TYR A 44 1.69 7.21 13.09
N GLY A 45 2.54 6.29 12.62
CA GLY A 45 3.11 5.25 13.47
C GLY A 45 2.15 4.12 13.84
N ASN A 46 0.93 4.09 13.28
CA ASN A 46 0.00 2.99 13.49
C ASN A 46 0.54 1.71 12.85
N GLN A 47 0.27 0.58 13.49
CA GLN A 47 0.57 -0.72 12.92
C GLN A 47 -0.52 -1.11 11.91
N TRP A 48 -0.09 -1.71 10.79
CA TRP A 48 -0.96 -2.43 9.86
C TRP A 48 -0.78 -3.93 10.06
N SER A 49 -1.77 -4.57 10.69
CA SER A 49 -1.74 -6.02 10.88
C SER A 49 -1.80 -6.74 9.53
N SER A 50 -0.85 -7.64 9.31
CA SER A 50 -0.60 -8.21 7.98
C SER A 50 -0.48 -9.73 8.00
N PRO A 51 -1.53 -10.48 8.45
CA PRO A 51 -1.53 -11.93 8.41
C PRO A 51 -1.67 -12.47 6.98
N LYS A 52 -1.29 -13.72 6.76
CA LYS A 52 -1.51 -14.41 5.48
C LYS A 52 -2.98 -14.41 5.05
N GLY A 53 -3.17 -14.39 3.73
CA GLY A 53 -4.50 -14.43 3.10
C GLY A 53 -5.03 -13.09 2.66
N ASN A 54 -4.32 -12.01 2.92
CA ASN A 54 -4.60 -10.66 2.45
C ASN A 54 -3.55 -10.23 1.42
N LEU A 55 -3.73 -9.09 0.81
CA LEU A 55 -2.79 -8.56 -0.18
C LEU A 55 -2.00 -7.39 0.40
N TYR A 56 -0.68 -7.51 0.37
CA TYR A 56 0.25 -6.45 0.75
C TYR A 56 1.24 -6.24 -0.36
N PHE A 57 1.29 -5.02 -0.88
CA PHE A 57 2.27 -4.69 -1.90
C PHE A 57 2.68 -3.22 -1.84
N THR A 58 3.86 -2.95 -2.37
CA THR A 58 4.41 -1.59 -2.49
C THR A 58 4.88 -1.37 -3.91
N ILE A 59 4.51 -0.23 -4.48
CA ILE A 59 5.04 0.27 -5.75
C ILE A 59 5.93 1.46 -5.43
N PHE A 60 7.12 1.54 -6.04
CA PHE A 60 8.04 2.65 -5.85
C PHE A 60 8.64 3.11 -7.18
N PHE A 61 8.81 4.41 -7.33
CA PHE A 61 9.29 5.04 -8.57
C PHE A 61 9.69 6.50 -8.33
N PRO A 62 10.52 7.09 -9.21
CA PRO A 62 10.83 8.53 -9.16
C PRO A 62 9.61 9.37 -9.54
N ILE A 63 9.44 10.53 -8.90
CA ILE A 63 8.28 11.40 -9.10
C ILE A 63 8.66 12.87 -9.02
N LEU A 64 7.90 13.73 -9.70
CA LEU A 64 7.94 15.16 -9.49
C LEU A 64 7.10 15.56 -8.27
N ARG A 65 7.61 16.48 -7.46
CA ARG A 65 6.94 16.95 -6.23
C ARG A 65 5.50 17.45 -6.48
N SER A 66 5.26 18.09 -7.61
CA SER A 66 3.94 18.58 -8.02
C SER A 66 2.88 17.48 -8.18
N ASN A 67 3.30 16.22 -8.38
CA ASN A 67 2.41 15.09 -8.64
C ASN A 67 2.05 14.28 -7.38
N LEU A 68 2.67 14.55 -6.22
CA LEU A 68 2.48 13.74 -5.00
C LEU A 68 1.00 13.61 -4.59
N LYS A 69 0.29 14.74 -4.47
CA LYS A 69 -1.14 14.74 -4.09
C LYS A 69 -2.04 14.08 -5.12
N LYS A 70 -1.74 14.31 -6.41
CA LYS A 70 -2.49 13.72 -7.53
C LYS A 70 -2.38 12.20 -7.52
N ILE A 71 -1.19 11.65 -7.33
CA ILE A 71 -0.97 10.20 -7.28
C ILE A 71 -1.73 9.56 -6.11
N GLN A 72 -1.75 10.20 -4.94
CA GLN A 72 -2.50 9.68 -3.79
C GLN A 72 -3.98 9.45 -4.12
N PHE A 73 -4.62 10.44 -4.73
CA PHE A 73 -6.01 10.31 -5.15
C PHE A 73 -6.20 9.26 -6.25
N LEU A 74 -5.32 9.24 -7.25
CA LEU A 74 -5.40 8.29 -8.36
C LEU A 74 -5.26 6.83 -7.87
N VAL A 75 -4.36 6.57 -6.92
CA VAL A 75 -4.18 5.22 -6.35
C VAL A 75 -5.47 4.75 -5.67
N GLN A 76 -6.07 5.59 -4.82
CA GLN A 76 -7.36 5.26 -4.18
C GLN A 76 -8.44 4.94 -5.23
N LEU A 77 -8.55 5.79 -6.25
CA LEU A 77 -9.56 5.63 -7.30
C LEU A 77 -9.35 4.34 -8.08
N GLN A 78 -8.11 3.97 -8.40
CA GLN A 78 -7.79 2.74 -9.11
C GLN A 78 -8.12 1.50 -8.27
N ILE A 79 -7.76 1.47 -6.99
CA ILE A 79 -8.13 0.35 -6.11
C ILE A 79 -9.65 0.21 -6.02
N ARG A 80 -10.39 1.33 -5.87
CA ARG A 80 -11.86 1.32 -5.89
C ARG A 80 -12.39 0.71 -7.19
N ASN A 81 -11.86 1.11 -8.34
CA ASN A 81 -12.30 0.59 -9.64
C ASN A 81 -12.00 -0.90 -9.78
N ILE A 82 -10.84 -1.36 -9.32
CA ILE A 82 -10.49 -2.78 -9.29
C ILE A 82 -11.49 -3.56 -8.42
N LEU A 83 -11.76 -3.12 -7.19
CA LEU A 83 -12.73 -3.79 -6.31
C LEU A 83 -14.12 -3.86 -6.97
N LYS A 84 -14.56 -2.80 -7.63
CA LYS A 84 -15.83 -2.78 -8.37
C LYS A 84 -15.84 -3.76 -9.56
N SER A 85 -14.72 -3.93 -10.26
CA SER A 85 -14.61 -4.89 -11.37
C SER A 85 -14.77 -6.35 -10.92
N TYR A 86 -14.50 -6.64 -9.65
CA TYR A 86 -14.79 -7.92 -8.99
C TYR A 86 -16.22 -8.01 -8.41
N ASN A 87 -17.14 -7.13 -8.86
CA ASN A 87 -18.53 -7.07 -8.39
C ASN A 87 -18.70 -6.74 -6.89
N ILE A 88 -17.69 -6.16 -6.26
CA ILE A 88 -17.79 -5.69 -4.88
C ILE A 88 -18.60 -4.40 -4.87
N LYS A 89 -19.77 -4.45 -4.21
CA LYS A 89 -20.69 -3.33 -4.11
C LYS A 89 -20.34 -2.43 -2.90
N ASN A 90 -20.91 -1.23 -2.88
CA ASN A 90 -20.80 -0.27 -1.76
C ASN A 90 -19.36 0.06 -1.37
N VAL A 91 -18.47 0.17 -2.39
CA VAL A 91 -17.09 0.62 -2.19
C VAL A 91 -17.06 2.14 -2.10
N SER A 92 -16.62 2.68 -0.98
CA SER A 92 -16.46 4.12 -0.74
C SER A 92 -15.01 4.48 -0.43
N LEU A 93 -14.64 5.69 -0.83
CA LEU A 93 -13.35 6.28 -0.51
C LEU A 93 -13.48 7.07 0.78
N LYS A 94 -12.56 6.86 1.72
CA LYS A 94 -12.40 7.71 2.89
C LYS A 94 -11.05 8.43 2.79
N TRP A 95 -11.12 9.68 2.42
CA TRP A 95 -9.94 10.53 2.29
C TRP A 95 -9.16 10.62 3.62
N PRO A 96 -7.81 10.63 3.60
CA PRO A 96 -6.97 10.69 2.39
C PRO A 96 -6.49 9.33 1.86
N ASN A 97 -6.68 8.20 2.55
CA ASN A 97 -5.91 6.98 2.27
C ASN A 97 -6.62 5.65 2.51
N ASP A 98 -7.90 5.66 2.77
CA ASP A 98 -8.64 4.44 3.12
C ASP A 98 -9.76 4.13 2.13
N LEU A 99 -10.06 2.84 1.97
CA LEU A 99 -11.25 2.36 1.27
C LEU A 99 -12.09 1.53 2.23
N TYR A 100 -13.40 1.68 2.06
CA TYR A 100 -14.42 0.98 2.84
C TYR A 100 -15.37 0.20 1.93
N VAL A 101 -15.84 -0.93 2.41
CA VAL A 101 -16.92 -1.72 1.82
C VAL A 101 -17.97 -1.92 2.90
N ASN A 102 -19.23 -1.56 2.62
CA ASN A 102 -20.33 -1.63 3.60
C ASN A 102 -19.95 -0.96 4.95
N ASN A 103 -19.32 0.21 4.89
CA ASN A 103 -18.86 0.99 6.05
C ASN A 103 -17.75 0.33 6.90
N LYS A 104 -17.11 -0.73 6.40
CA LYS A 104 -15.96 -1.36 7.07
C LYS A 104 -14.69 -1.14 6.25
N LYS A 105 -13.60 -0.82 6.92
CA LYS A 105 -12.32 -0.56 6.26
C LYS A 105 -11.77 -1.84 5.63
N VAL A 106 -11.57 -1.81 4.31
CA VAL A 106 -11.05 -2.93 3.54
C VAL A 106 -9.62 -2.71 3.06
N SER A 107 -9.21 -1.46 2.87
CA SER A 107 -7.87 -1.14 2.40
C SER A 107 -7.33 0.12 3.06
N GLY A 108 -6.01 0.13 3.28
CA GLY A 108 -5.25 1.29 3.68
C GLY A 108 -4.08 1.51 2.72
N ILE A 109 -3.77 2.78 2.47
CA ILE A 109 -2.67 3.19 1.59
C ILE A 109 -1.69 4.02 2.42
N LEU A 110 -0.43 3.61 2.45
CA LEU A 110 0.67 4.35 3.07
C LEU A 110 1.58 4.92 2.00
N GLN A 111 1.48 6.22 1.77
CA GLN A 111 2.32 6.93 0.82
C GLN A 111 3.44 7.64 1.56
N GLU A 112 4.68 7.30 1.20
CA GLU A 112 5.89 7.90 1.73
C GLU A 112 6.75 8.43 0.59
N SER A 113 7.59 9.41 0.87
CA SER A 113 8.56 9.91 -0.10
C SER A 113 9.95 10.00 0.51
N ILE A 114 10.96 9.78 -0.30
CA ILE A 114 12.35 9.96 0.07
C ILE A 114 13.12 10.71 -1.02
N VAL A 115 14.13 11.46 -0.61
CA VAL A 115 15.06 12.11 -1.53
C VAL A 115 16.37 11.32 -1.54
N PHE A 116 16.74 10.83 -2.71
CA PHE A 116 18.02 10.15 -2.94
C PHE A 116 18.51 10.52 -4.34
N GLY A 117 19.25 11.62 -4.44
CA GLY A 117 19.56 12.27 -5.72
C GLY A 117 18.36 12.96 -6.37
N LYS A 118 17.21 12.27 -6.41
CA LYS A 118 15.91 12.79 -6.83
C LYS A 118 14.81 12.33 -5.88
N LEU A 119 13.59 12.81 -6.07
CA LEU A 119 12.45 12.43 -5.25
C LEU A 119 11.88 11.09 -5.71
N PHE A 120 11.67 10.18 -4.78
CA PHE A 120 10.99 8.90 -4.98
C PHE A 120 9.71 8.84 -4.17
N LEU A 121 8.70 8.24 -4.75
CA LEU A 121 7.46 7.88 -4.08
C LEU A 121 7.45 6.38 -3.79
N ILE A 122 7.01 6.04 -2.58
CA ILE A 122 6.81 4.67 -2.10
C ILE A 122 5.35 4.57 -1.69
N VAL A 123 4.58 3.72 -2.37
CA VAL A 123 3.14 3.58 -2.14
C VAL A 123 2.86 2.15 -1.66
N GLY A 124 2.69 2.00 -0.36
CA GLY A 124 2.27 0.75 0.27
C GLY A 124 0.74 0.62 0.27
N ILE A 125 0.25 -0.55 -0.09
CA ILE A 125 -1.17 -0.86 -0.17
C ILE A 125 -1.42 -2.17 0.56
N GLY A 126 -2.30 -2.12 1.57
CA GLY A 126 -2.84 -3.28 2.24
C GLY A 126 -4.32 -3.45 1.90
N ILE A 127 -4.73 -4.66 1.52
CA ILE A 127 -6.13 -4.98 1.24
C ILE A 127 -6.53 -6.23 2.02
N ASN A 128 -7.57 -6.11 2.83
CA ASN A 128 -8.17 -7.24 3.54
C ASN A 128 -8.99 -8.07 2.55
N VAL A 129 -8.58 -9.32 2.32
CA VAL A 129 -9.24 -10.25 1.40
C VAL A 129 -9.92 -11.39 2.15
N LYS A 130 -9.16 -12.13 2.96
CA LYS A 130 -9.66 -13.28 3.73
C LYS A 130 -9.96 -12.95 5.19
N SER A 131 -9.23 -12.03 5.78
CA SER A 131 -9.37 -11.70 7.20
C SER A 131 -9.21 -10.20 7.42
N SER A 132 -9.88 -9.71 8.44
CA SER A 132 -9.67 -8.37 8.94
C SER A 132 -9.28 -8.41 10.41
N PRO A 133 -8.20 -7.74 10.79
CA PRO A 133 -7.82 -7.66 12.19
C PRO A 133 -8.89 -6.90 13.00
N LYS A 134 -9.22 -7.42 14.16
CA LYS A 134 -10.09 -6.70 15.12
C LYS A 134 -9.29 -5.56 15.73
N ILE A 135 -9.40 -4.38 15.14
CA ILE A 135 -8.78 -3.17 15.68
C ILE A 135 -9.86 -2.39 16.43
N LYS A 136 -9.64 -2.14 17.73
CA LYS A 136 -10.59 -1.39 18.57
C LYS A 136 -10.98 -0.01 18.04
N LYS A 137 -10.17 0.58 17.19
CA LYS A 137 -10.30 1.97 16.71
C LYS A 137 -11.17 2.14 15.45
N TYR A 138 -11.26 1.10 14.60
CA TYR A 138 -12.01 1.16 13.35
C TYR A 138 -12.71 -0.17 13.06
N PRO A 139 -13.96 -0.17 12.59
CA PRO A 139 -14.58 -1.38 12.05
C PRO A 139 -13.82 -1.81 10.80
N THR A 140 -13.47 -3.10 10.74
CA THR A 140 -12.76 -3.70 9.61
C THR A 140 -13.56 -4.88 9.06
N THR A 141 -13.39 -5.20 7.79
CA THR A 141 -13.94 -6.42 7.17
C THR A 141 -12.86 -7.46 7.00
#